data_490fc433975212afcfcb8d6cd18e8482
#
_entry.id   490fc433975212afcfcb8d6cd18e8482
#
_cell.length_a   1.000
_cell.length_b   1.000
_cell.length_c   1.000
_cell.angle_alpha   90.00
_cell.angle_beta   90.00
_cell.angle_gamma   90.00
#
_symmetry.space_group_name_H-M   'P 1'
#
loop_
_entity.id
_entity.type
_entity.pdbx_description
1 polymer ?
#
loop_
_entity_poly.entity_id
_entity_poly.type
_entity_poly.pdbx_seq_one_letter_code
_entity_poly.pdbx_strand_id
1 'polypeptide(L)'
;MANARSQFDMISVYLQQTHEAQAGLLYGKPCVMLNGNAFVAYQPDAMAFRLHGRSLVQTLALPGAHGWDPLRPESSTPGWVLVPGVHALRWSRLALEALRCARDASERRVSYATVPPPPPPEVEAPPASNPQSLAQRVSAAIASGFRSFTLSNVDRPE
;
A
#
# COMPACT_ATOMS: atom_id res chain seq x y z
N MET A 1 -35.71 0.62 18.29
CA MET A 1 -34.55 0.18 17.48
C MET A 1 -33.36 1.06 17.80
N ALA A 2 -32.24 0.48 18.14
CA ALA A 2 -31.03 1.28 18.37
C ALA A 2 -30.62 1.93 17.03
N ASN A 3 -30.54 3.25 17.03
CA ASN A 3 -30.10 3.99 15.86
C ASN A 3 -28.64 3.60 15.55
N ALA A 4 -28.32 3.31 14.31
CA ALA A 4 -26.98 2.96 13.87
C ALA A 4 -25.93 3.97 14.35
N ARG A 5 -26.28 5.24 14.41
CA ARG A 5 -25.44 6.31 14.94
C ARG A 5 -25.14 6.12 16.43
N SER A 6 -26.15 5.87 17.25
CA SER A 6 -25.96 5.63 18.69
C SER A 6 -25.09 4.41 18.96
N GLN A 7 -25.27 3.36 18.18
CA GLN A 7 -24.42 2.16 18.27
C GLN A 7 -22.96 2.47 17.92
N PHE A 8 -22.72 3.23 16.86
CA PHE A 8 -21.40 3.68 16.50
C PHE A 8 -20.76 4.53 17.61
N ASP A 9 -21.51 5.49 18.16
CA ASP A 9 -21.01 6.38 19.22
C ASP A 9 -20.64 5.58 20.48
N MET A 10 -21.46 4.61 20.89
CA MET A 10 -21.13 3.71 22.01
C MET A 10 -19.88 2.88 21.76
N ILE A 11 -19.76 2.28 20.59
CA ILE A 11 -18.60 1.48 20.22
C ILE A 11 -17.35 2.37 20.16
N SER A 12 -17.46 3.56 19.59
CA SER A 12 -16.37 4.51 19.48
C SER A 12 -15.85 4.93 20.86
N VAL A 13 -16.75 5.30 21.79
CA VAL A 13 -16.39 5.66 23.17
C VAL A 13 -15.73 4.50 23.89
N TYR A 14 -16.28 3.30 23.77
CA TYR A 14 -15.72 2.09 24.37
C TYR A 14 -14.30 1.81 23.89
N LEU A 15 -14.06 1.89 22.58
CA LEU A 15 -12.74 1.66 21.99
C LEU A 15 -11.73 2.73 22.40
N GLN A 16 -12.16 3.98 22.52
CA GLN A 16 -11.28 5.06 22.97
C GLN A 16 -10.88 4.89 24.44
N GLN A 17 -11.82 4.51 25.30
CA GLN A 17 -11.54 4.33 26.73
C GLN A 17 -10.74 3.08 27.06
N THR A 18 -10.92 2.02 26.30
CA THR A 18 -10.38 0.70 26.63
C THR A 18 -9.16 0.29 25.80
N HIS A 19 -9.00 0.86 24.62
CA HIS A 19 -8.04 0.33 23.62
C HIS A 19 -7.17 1.40 22.94
N GLU A 20 -7.06 2.60 23.49
CA GLU A 20 -6.23 3.69 22.94
C GLU A 20 -6.61 4.10 21.51
N ALA A 21 -7.80 3.73 21.06
CA ALA A 21 -8.30 4.15 19.77
C ALA A 21 -8.69 5.64 19.79
N GLN A 22 -8.70 6.27 18.65
CA GLN A 22 -9.03 7.68 18.49
C GLN A 22 -10.19 7.86 17.54
N ALA A 23 -11.12 8.76 17.90
CA ALA A 23 -12.16 9.18 16.97
C ALA A 23 -11.55 10.13 15.92
N GLY A 24 -11.99 9.99 14.69
CA GLY A 24 -11.51 10.82 13.59
C GLY A 24 -12.50 10.86 12.44
N LEU A 25 -12.05 11.39 11.32
CA LEU A 25 -12.81 11.45 10.08
C LEU A 25 -12.05 10.74 8.95
N LEU A 26 -12.73 9.86 8.27
CA LEU A 26 -12.25 9.21 7.06
C LEU A 26 -13.03 9.75 5.87
N TYR A 27 -12.42 10.64 5.10
CA TYR A 27 -13.08 11.34 3.97
C TYR A 27 -14.43 11.97 4.37
N GLY A 28 -14.44 12.68 5.50
CA GLY A 28 -15.63 13.35 6.02
C GLY A 28 -16.62 12.45 6.77
N LYS A 29 -16.35 11.16 6.90
CA LYS A 29 -17.21 10.19 7.62
C LYS A 29 -16.63 9.90 9.00
N PRO A 30 -17.45 9.87 10.07
CA PRO A 30 -16.95 9.53 11.40
C PRO A 30 -16.32 8.13 11.40
N CYS A 31 -15.15 8.02 11.98
CA CYS A 31 -14.42 6.76 12.05
C CYS A 31 -13.68 6.61 13.38
N VAL A 32 -13.21 5.40 13.65
CA VAL A 32 -12.30 5.09 14.74
C VAL A 32 -10.97 4.66 14.15
N MET A 33 -9.90 5.22 14.68
CA MET A 33 -8.53 5.02 14.22
C MET A 33 -7.66 4.43 15.32
N LEU A 34 -6.65 3.68 14.91
CA LEU A 34 -5.54 3.25 15.75
C LEU A 34 -4.24 3.64 15.05
N ASN A 35 -3.39 4.40 15.74
CA ASN A 35 -2.11 4.88 15.17
C ASN A 35 -2.27 5.56 13.79
N GLY A 36 -3.31 6.39 13.65
CA GLY A 36 -3.59 7.10 12.40
C GLY A 36 -4.25 6.26 11.29
N ASN A 37 -4.55 4.97 11.54
CA ASN A 37 -5.19 4.09 10.58
C ASN A 37 -6.63 3.80 10.98
N ALA A 38 -7.59 4.19 10.15
CA ALA A 38 -9.00 3.89 10.37
C ALA A 38 -9.26 2.38 10.24
N PHE A 39 -10.04 1.83 11.16
CA PHE A 39 -10.44 0.42 11.14
C PHE A 39 -11.94 0.21 11.31
N VAL A 40 -12.68 1.22 11.75
CA VAL A 40 -14.16 1.27 11.79
C VAL A 40 -14.60 2.59 11.22
N ALA A 41 -15.62 2.60 10.38
CA ALA A 41 -16.22 3.82 9.85
C ALA A 41 -17.75 3.76 9.91
N TYR A 42 -18.37 4.91 10.19
CA TYR A 42 -19.82 5.03 10.21
C TYR A 42 -20.35 5.27 8.80
N GLN A 43 -21.47 4.61 8.50
CA GLN A 43 -22.29 4.90 7.34
C GLN A 43 -23.76 5.02 7.76
N PRO A 44 -24.60 5.75 7.02
CA PRO A 44 -26.04 5.76 7.27
C PRO A 44 -26.58 4.32 7.26
N ASP A 45 -27.21 3.91 8.37
CA ASP A 45 -27.79 2.58 8.57
C ASP A 45 -26.84 1.38 8.45
N ALA A 46 -25.51 1.61 8.49
CA ALA A 46 -24.50 0.56 8.38
C ALA A 46 -23.19 0.96 9.09
N MET A 47 -22.31 0.00 9.28
CA MET A 47 -20.94 0.25 9.72
C MET A 47 -19.96 -0.50 8.82
N ALA A 48 -18.87 0.16 8.51
CA ALA A 48 -17.75 -0.43 7.79
C ALA A 48 -16.65 -0.86 8.76
N PHE A 49 -16.11 -2.04 8.54
CA PHE A 49 -15.04 -2.64 9.35
C PHE A 49 -13.87 -3.02 8.45
N ARG A 50 -12.67 -2.76 8.93
CA ARG A 50 -11.46 -3.21 8.25
C ARG A 50 -10.97 -4.53 8.84
N LEU A 51 -11.17 -5.61 8.11
CA LEU A 51 -10.92 -6.98 8.52
C LEU A 51 -9.92 -7.67 7.59
N HIS A 52 -9.31 -8.73 8.08
CA HIS A 52 -8.40 -9.57 7.32
C HIS A 52 -8.67 -11.05 7.53
N GLY A 53 -8.23 -11.87 6.58
CA GLY A 53 -8.25 -13.31 6.69
C GLY A 53 -9.64 -13.87 6.96
N ARG A 54 -9.74 -14.74 7.95
CA ARG A 54 -10.98 -15.48 8.26
C ARG A 54 -12.13 -14.56 8.67
N SER A 55 -11.86 -13.53 9.46
CA SER A 55 -12.88 -12.57 9.90
C SER A 55 -13.51 -11.82 8.72
N LEU A 56 -12.70 -11.46 7.73
CA LEU A 56 -13.19 -10.85 6.49
C LEU A 56 -14.16 -11.77 5.75
N VAL A 57 -13.76 -13.02 5.52
CA VAL A 57 -14.58 -14.01 4.81
C VAL A 57 -15.89 -14.28 5.53
N GLN A 58 -15.84 -14.47 6.85
CA GLN A 58 -17.03 -14.72 7.67
C GLN A 58 -17.99 -13.53 7.69
N THR A 59 -17.47 -12.32 7.68
CA THR A 59 -18.29 -11.10 7.67
C THR A 59 -18.92 -10.87 6.32
N LEU A 60 -18.21 -11.12 5.23
CA LEU A 60 -18.74 -11.05 3.87
C LEU A 60 -19.86 -12.08 3.62
N ALA A 61 -19.88 -13.18 4.37
CA ALA A 61 -20.94 -14.19 4.29
C ALA A 61 -22.25 -13.75 4.98
N LEU A 62 -22.26 -12.64 5.72
CA LEU A 62 -23.48 -12.12 6.33
C LEU A 62 -24.42 -11.55 5.25
N PRO A 63 -25.73 -11.81 5.34
CA PRO A 63 -26.70 -11.26 4.40
C PRO A 63 -26.62 -9.74 4.30
N GLY A 64 -26.45 -9.21 3.10
CA GLY A 64 -26.34 -7.77 2.84
C GLY A 64 -24.97 -7.14 3.13
N ALA A 65 -24.03 -7.89 3.71
CA ALA A 65 -22.65 -7.42 3.84
C ALA A 65 -21.93 -7.48 2.50
N HIS A 66 -21.13 -6.48 2.21
CA HIS A 66 -20.37 -6.40 0.96
C HIS A 66 -19.09 -5.58 1.14
N GLY A 67 -18.17 -5.70 0.19
CA GLY A 67 -16.98 -4.87 0.16
C GLY A 67 -17.34 -3.38 0.09
N TRP A 68 -16.52 -2.54 0.69
CA TRP A 68 -16.76 -1.11 0.78
C TRP A 68 -15.47 -0.31 0.48
N ASP A 69 -15.67 0.85 -0.13
CA ASP A 69 -14.61 1.81 -0.37
C ASP A 69 -15.02 3.16 0.24
N PRO A 70 -14.18 3.76 1.09
CA PRO A 70 -14.50 5.04 1.71
C PRO A 70 -14.62 6.20 0.72
N LEU A 71 -13.96 6.11 -0.45
CA LEU A 71 -13.98 7.13 -1.50
C LEU A 71 -15.08 6.87 -2.55
N ARG A 72 -15.33 5.61 -2.85
CA ARG A 72 -16.25 5.20 -3.91
C ARG A 72 -17.21 4.14 -3.39
N PRO A 73 -18.45 4.51 -3.05
CA PRO A 73 -19.42 3.55 -2.49
C PRO A 73 -19.75 2.38 -3.42
N GLU A 74 -19.51 2.53 -4.72
CA GLU A 74 -19.75 1.49 -5.73
C GLU A 74 -18.58 0.53 -5.93
N SER A 75 -17.43 0.82 -5.33
CA SER A 75 -16.25 -0.05 -5.39
C SER A 75 -15.94 -0.66 -4.03
N SER A 76 -14.98 -1.57 -4.00
CA SER A 76 -14.54 -2.20 -2.76
C SER A 76 -13.02 -2.08 -2.61
N THR A 77 -12.60 -1.54 -1.49
CA THR A 77 -11.18 -1.57 -1.10
C THR A 77 -10.90 -2.87 -0.35
N PRO A 78 -9.82 -3.58 -0.67
CA PRO A 78 -9.47 -4.81 0.03
C PRO A 78 -9.42 -4.64 1.55
N GLY A 79 -10.09 -5.52 2.26
CA GLY A 79 -10.15 -5.51 3.71
C GLY A 79 -11.29 -4.69 4.31
N TRP A 80 -11.99 -3.85 3.55
CA TRP A 80 -13.15 -3.11 4.04
C TRP A 80 -14.45 -3.83 3.73
N VAL A 81 -15.30 -4.00 4.75
CA VAL A 81 -16.63 -4.62 4.64
C VAL A 81 -17.67 -3.72 5.25
N LEU A 82 -18.73 -3.44 4.51
CA LEU A 82 -19.90 -2.74 5.00
C LEU A 82 -20.92 -3.77 5.55
N VAL A 83 -21.33 -3.56 6.79
CA VAL A 83 -22.29 -4.44 7.48
C VAL A 83 -23.55 -3.66 7.80
N PRO A 84 -24.72 -4.07 7.24
CA PRO A 84 -25.98 -3.38 7.47
C PRO A 84 -26.44 -3.39 8.93
N GLY A 85 -27.28 -2.43 9.29
CA GLY A 85 -27.84 -2.26 10.63
C GLY A 85 -28.66 -3.44 11.15
N VAL A 86 -29.16 -4.31 10.27
CA VAL A 86 -29.82 -5.56 10.68
C VAL A 86 -28.90 -6.48 11.49
N HIS A 87 -27.59 -6.30 11.36
CA HIS A 87 -26.57 -7.02 12.12
C HIS A 87 -25.94 -6.19 13.26
N ALA A 88 -26.61 -5.12 13.71
CA ALA A 88 -26.08 -4.19 14.73
C ALA A 88 -25.62 -4.89 16.01
N LEU A 89 -26.24 -5.98 16.40
CA LEU A 89 -25.83 -6.80 17.55
C LEU A 89 -24.43 -7.42 17.41
N ARG A 90 -23.95 -7.55 16.19
CA ARG A 90 -22.60 -8.09 15.89
C ARG A 90 -21.54 -6.99 15.78
N TRP A 91 -21.91 -5.74 15.68
CA TRP A 91 -20.99 -4.62 15.41
C TRP A 91 -19.93 -4.48 16.48
N SER A 92 -20.29 -4.62 17.77
CA SER A 92 -19.30 -4.53 18.86
C SER A 92 -18.22 -5.60 18.74
N ARG A 93 -18.59 -6.82 18.40
CA ARG A 93 -17.67 -7.93 18.18
C ARG A 93 -16.81 -7.68 16.94
N LEU A 94 -17.41 -7.26 15.84
CA LEU A 94 -16.70 -6.94 14.60
C LEU A 94 -15.73 -5.77 14.77
N ALA A 95 -16.09 -4.78 15.59
CA ALA A 95 -15.21 -3.67 15.92
C ALA A 95 -13.97 -4.13 16.69
N LEU A 96 -14.10 -5.07 17.63
CA LEU A 96 -12.97 -5.67 18.34
C LEU A 96 -12.09 -6.53 17.41
N GLU A 97 -12.68 -7.25 16.49
CA GLU A 97 -11.93 -7.99 15.47
C GLU A 97 -11.18 -7.05 14.52
N ALA A 98 -11.80 -5.96 14.10
CA ALA A 98 -11.17 -4.93 13.29
C ALA A 98 -10.02 -4.25 14.05
N LEU A 99 -10.17 -4.01 15.36
CA LEU A 99 -9.09 -3.50 16.21
C LEU A 99 -7.90 -4.46 16.27
N ARG A 100 -8.15 -5.77 16.43
CA ARG A 100 -7.09 -6.79 16.37
C ARG A 100 -6.35 -6.74 15.04
N CYS A 101 -7.08 -6.71 13.94
CA CYS A 101 -6.50 -6.59 12.61
C CYS A 101 -5.66 -5.31 12.45
N ALA A 102 -6.11 -4.19 13.03
CA ALA A 102 -5.37 -2.92 13.00
C ALA A 102 -4.08 -2.98 13.82
N ARG A 103 -4.09 -3.66 14.98
CA ARG A 103 -2.89 -3.90 15.79
C ARG A 103 -1.87 -4.75 15.07
N ASP A 104 -2.29 -5.88 14.53
CA ASP A 104 -1.43 -6.79 13.76
C ASP A 104 -0.79 -6.07 12.57
N ALA A 105 -1.54 -5.20 11.90
CA ALA A 105 -1.03 -4.41 10.79
C ALA A 105 -0.01 -3.35 11.24
N SER A 106 -0.23 -2.75 12.41
CA SER A 106 0.71 -1.77 13.00
C SER A 106 2.02 -2.46 13.41
N GLU A 107 1.94 -3.62 14.05
CA GLU A 107 3.11 -4.40 14.47
C GLU A 107 3.95 -4.84 13.28
N ARG A 108 3.32 -5.30 12.20
CA ARG A 108 4.02 -5.64 10.95
C ARG A 108 4.74 -4.43 10.37
N ARG A 109 4.14 -3.25 10.36
CA ARG A 109 4.80 -2.02 9.86
C ARG A 109 6.02 -1.66 10.69
N VAL A 110 5.94 -1.78 12.00
CA VAL A 110 7.09 -1.53 12.90
C VAL A 110 8.20 -2.53 12.62
N SER A 111 7.87 -3.81 12.43
CA SER A 111 8.86 -4.85 12.11
C SER A 111 9.56 -4.58 10.77
N TYR A 112 8.85 -4.12 9.75
CA TYR A 112 9.45 -3.76 8.46
C TYR A 112 10.30 -2.48 8.53
N ALA A 113 9.93 -1.52 9.39
CA ALA A 113 10.72 -0.31 9.60
C ALA A 113 12.04 -0.56 10.35
N THR A 114 12.13 -1.66 11.08
CA THR A 114 13.34 -2.04 11.84
C THR A 114 14.32 -2.88 10.99
N VAL A 115 13.86 -3.46 9.90
CA VAL A 115 14.75 -4.11 8.93
C VAL A 115 15.43 -3.01 8.10
N PRO A 116 16.75 -2.84 8.21
CA PRO A 116 17.43 -1.93 7.30
C PRO A 116 17.10 -2.35 5.87
N PRO A 117 16.85 -1.40 4.97
CA PRO A 117 16.62 -1.74 3.58
C PRO A 117 17.78 -2.63 3.14
N PRO A 118 17.52 -3.73 2.41
CA PRO A 118 18.58 -4.51 1.83
C PRO A 118 19.51 -3.52 1.11
N PRO A 119 20.81 -3.65 1.27
CA PRO A 119 21.74 -2.82 0.54
C PRO A 119 21.26 -2.84 -0.92
N PRO A 120 21.21 -1.68 -1.58
CA PRO A 120 20.88 -1.66 -3.00
C PRO A 120 21.71 -2.74 -3.63
N PRO A 121 21.15 -3.56 -4.53
CA PRO A 121 21.94 -4.55 -5.22
C PRO A 121 23.18 -3.81 -5.67
N GLU A 122 24.30 -4.17 -5.07
CA GLU A 122 25.58 -3.69 -5.55
C GLU A 122 25.49 -3.99 -7.03
N VAL A 123 25.18 -2.94 -7.79
CA VAL A 123 25.29 -3.01 -9.22
C VAL A 123 26.76 -3.35 -9.35
N GLU A 124 27.04 -4.63 -9.49
CA GLU A 124 28.35 -5.10 -9.90
C GLU A 124 28.67 -4.17 -11.04
N ALA A 125 29.46 -3.16 -10.72
CA ALA A 125 29.96 -2.28 -11.74
C ALA A 125 30.45 -3.21 -12.82
N PRO A 126 29.94 -3.15 -14.03
CA PRO A 126 30.31 -4.10 -15.08
C PRO A 126 31.82 -4.21 -15.01
N PRO A 127 32.36 -5.42 -14.95
CA PRO A 127 33.75 -5.67 -14.62
C PRO A 127 34.56 -4.66 -15.39
N ALA A 128 35.21 -3.81 -14.65
CA ALA A 128 35.73 -2.55 -15.09
C ALA A 128 36.09 -2.67 -16.54
N SER A 129 35.20 -2.22 -17.40
CA SER A 129 35.52 -2.11 -18.81
C SER A 129 36.90 -1.51 -18.80
N ASN A 130 37.85 -2.40 -18.97
CA ASN A 130 39.24 -2.06 -18.86
C ASN A 130 39.42 -0.83 -19.75
N PRO A 131 39.65 0.35 -19.21
CA PRO A 131 39.72 1.57 -20.02
C PRO A 131 40.73 1.42 -21.16
N GLN A 132 41.63 0.47 -21.00
CA GLN A 132 42.58 0.08 -22.05
C GLN A 132 41.91 -0.60 -23.24
N SER A 133 40.90 -1.43 -23.05
CA SER A 133 40.25 -2.10 -24.18
C SER A 133 39.35 -1.17 -25.00
N LEU A 134 38.75 -0.18 -24.41
CA LEU A 134 38.02 0.86 -25.13
C LEU A 134 38.96 1.82 -25.88
N ALA A 135 40.10 2.21 -25.29
CA ALA A 135 41.08 3.01 -25.93
C ALA A 135 41.75 2.30 -27.14
N GLN A 136 41.99 1.01 -27.04
CA GLN A 136 42.53 0.23 -28.16
C GLN A 136 41.55 0.10 -29.34
N ARG A 137 40.27 -0.07 -29.06
CA ARG A 137 39.23 -0.16 -30.11
C ARG A 137 39.07 1.19 -30.85
N VAL A 138 39.14 2.29 -30.15
CA VAL A 138 39.04 3.62 -30.74
C VAL A 138 40.30 3.93 -31.55
N SER A 139 41.48 3.58 -31.06
CA SER A 139 42.72 3.76 -31.78
C SER A 139 42.81 2.95 -33.08
N ALA A 140 42.30 1.71 -33.08
CA ALA A 140 42.28 0.90 -34.29
C ALA A 140 41.31 1.46 -35.35
N ALA A 141 40.19 2.00 -34.94
CA ALA A 141 39.24 2.63 -35.86
C ALA A 141 39.76 3.91 -36.49
N ILE A 142 40.48 4.70 -35.74
CA ILE A 142 41.11 5.94 -36.24
C ILE A 142 42.27 5.63 -37.20
N ALA A 143 43.06 4.63 -36.88
CA ALA A 143 44.16 4.20 -37.75
C ALA A 143 43.73 3.68 -39.10
N SER A 144 42.64 2.91 -39.17
CA SER A 144 42.09 2.44 -40.44
C SER A 144 41.40 3.56 -41.23
N GLY A 145 40.87 4.60 -40.59
CA GLY A 145 40.31 5.76 -41.26
C GLY A 145 41.37 6.64 -41.91
N PHE A 146 42.53 6.74 -41.32
CA PHE A 146 43.63 7.55 -41.84
C PHE A 146 44.33 6.97 -43.07
N ARG A 147 44.41 5.65 -43.19
CA ARG A 147 44.98 4.98 -44.35
C ARG A 147 44.15 5.15 -45.63
N SER A 148 42.84 5.33 -45.47
CA SER A 148 41.97 5.54 -46.62
C SER A 148 42.09 6.95 -47.20
N PHE A 149 42.52 7.90 -46.42
CA PHE A 149 42.58 9.32 -46.82
C PHE A 149 43.88 9.69 -47.52
N THR A 150 44.98 9.02 -47.21
CA THR A 150 46.29 9.31 -47.79
C THR A 150 46.51 8.75 -49.18
N LEU A 151 45.69 7.78 -49.59
CA LEU A 151 45.83 7.16 -50.93
C LEU A 151 45.09 7.89 -52.04
N SER A 152 44.21 8.84 -51.69
CA SER A 152 43.41 9.55 -52.70
C SER A 152 44.03 10.82 -53.25
N ASN A 153 45.21 11.21 -52.75
CA ASN A 153 45.75 12.52 -53.10
C ASN A 153 47.09 12.50 -53.81
N VAL A 154 47.52 11.34 -54.28
CA VAL A 154 48.87 11.23 -54.92
C VAL A 154 48.83 10.96 -56.43
N ASP A 155 47.67 10.97 -57.06
CA ASP A 155 47.67 10.74 -58.50
C ASP A 155 46.82 11.82 -59.22
N ARG A 156 47.53 12.95 -59.53
CA ARG A 156 47.18 13.73 -60.70
C ARG A 156 48.50 14.14 -61.38
N PRO A 157 48.91 13.40 -62.40
CA PRO A 157 49.74 13.97 -63.39
C PRO A 157 48.92 14.87 -64.29
N GLU A 158 49.47 15.93 -64.74
CA GLU A 158 48.97 16.84 -65.76
C GLU A 158 48.53 16.14 -67.03
#